data_9ecb9e33209bc16d2332174eaef289ba
#
_entry.id   9ecb9e33209bc16d2332174eaef289ba
#
_cell.length_a   1.000
_cell.length_b   1.000
_cell.length_c   1.000
_cell.angle_alpha   90.00
_cell.angle_beta   90.00
_cell.angle_gamma   90.00
#
_symmetry.space_group_name_H-M   'P 1'
#
loop_
_entity.id
_entity.type
_entity.pdbx_description
1 polymer ?
#
loop_
_entity_poly.entity_id
_entity_poly.type
_entity_poly.pdbx_seq_one_letter_code
_entity_poly.pdbx_strand_id
1 'polypeptide(L)'
;MSVAETFAAALPDLLPQHFPERLLGLGDSQQAIREAGSGAAIVLLHGIGSGAASWLQVAQGLCHKARVIAWDAPGYGNSAALAQARPRAEDYAGRLQSLLDALDIERCVLVGHSLGALTAAAFAQRHPQRVERLVLLSPARGYGAPAQAEQGRAVRAKRLDDLARVGIAGLAEARSANLLSPAADARALAWVRWNMARLNPQGYRQAIELLCGDALLDHLPQGVPCEVHCGSADGITRPEDCRALAEAFAAPFSLINGAGHACAIERPELVTGLLARALQASLTGSLQ
;
A
#
# COMPACT_ATOMS: atom_id res chain seq x y z
N MET A 1 9.56 26.43 14.65
CA MET A 1 9.19 25.21 13.90
C MET A 1 8.33 25.63 12.71
N SER A 2 8.60 25.10 11.55
CA SER A 2 7.73 25.28 10.38
C SER A 2 6.40 24.55 10.57
N VAL A 3 5.39 24.92 9.78
CA VAL A 3 4.08 24.21 9.78
C VAL A 3 4.23 22.70 9.54
N ALA A 4 5.21 22.35 8.68
CA ALA A 4 5.52 20.95 8.37
C ALA A 4 6.11 20.19 9.56
N GLU A 5 7.06 20.78 10.27
CA GLU A 5 7.64 20.19 11.49
C GLU A 5 6.61 20.06 12.60
N THR A 6 5.73 21.06 12.78
CA THR A 6 4.64 21.02 13.73
C THR A 6 3.67 19.88 13.41
N PHE A 7 3.33 19.68 12.13
CA PHE A 7 2.44 18.58 11.72
C PHE A 7 3.08 17.21 11.94
N ALA A 8 4.34 17.03 11.51
CA ALA A 8 5.05 15.76 11.71
C ALA A 8 5.21 15.41 13.20
N ALA A 9 5.42 16.43 14.05
CA ALA A 9 5.47 16.27 15.51
C ALA A 9 4.11 15.90 16.12
N ALA A 10 3.00 16.31 15.50
CA ALA A 10 1.65 15.99 15.95
C ALA A 10 1.15 14.58 15.52
N LEU A 11 1.76 13.96 14.52
CA LEU A 11 1.35 12.63 14.04
C LEU A 11 1.31 11.55 15.14
N PRO A 12 2.29 11.46 16.06
CA PRO A 12 2.23 10.50 17.17
C PRO A 12 1.01 10.64 18.07
N ASP A 13 0.46 11.86 18.20
CA ASP A 13 -0.74 12.13 19.01
C ASP A 13 -2.04 11.95 18.20
N LEU A 14 -2.03 12.32 16.91
CA LEU A 14 -3.19 12.20 16.03
C LEU A 14 -3.52 10.76 15.68
N LEU A 15 -2.50 9.92 15.47
CA LEU A 15 -2.70 8.54 15.08
C LEU A 15 -3.46 7.71 16.13
N PRO A 16 -3.08 7.71 17.44
CA PRO A 16 -3.84 6.98 18.46
C PRO A 16 -5.28 7.47 18.61
N GLN A 17 -5.55 8.76 18.38
CA GLN A 17 -6.88 9.36 18.53
C GLN A 17 -7.82 9.02 17.37
N HIS A 18 -7.31 8.94 16.14
CA HIS A 18 -8.15 8.85 14.95
C HIS A 18 -7.96 7.55 14.16
N PHE A 19 -6.83 6.90 14.32
CA PHE A 19 -6.48 5.66 13.63
C PHE A 19 -5.54 4.82 14.49
N PRO A 20 -6.03 4.31 15.63
CA PRO A 20 -5.22 3.59 16.61
C PRO A 20 -4.57 2.35 16.03
N GLU A 21 -3.38 2.04 16.53
CA GLU A 21 -2.71 0.78 16.25
C GLU A 21 -3.31 -0.34 17.10
N ARG A 22 -3.41 -1.51 16.48
CA ARG A 22 -3.80 -2.77 17.14
C ARG A 22 -2.82 -3.86 16.74
N LEU A 23 -2.36 -4.62 17.70
CA LEU A 23 -1.51 -5.79 17.50
C LEU A 23 -2.35 -7.05 17.58
N LEU A 24 -2.18 -7.93 16.60
CA LEU A 24 -2.89 -9.20 16.48
C LEU A 24 -1.88 -10.35 16.51
N GLY A 25 -2.13 -11.34 17.36
CA GLY A 25 -1.42 -12.61 17.30
C GLY A 25 -1.91 -13.44 16.11
N LEU A 26 -1.00 -13.91 15.26
CA LEU A 26 -1.27 -14.79 14.14
C LEU A 26 -0.46 -16.08 14.30
N GLY A 27 -0.90 -16.99 15.18
CA GLY A 27 -0.12 -18.12 15.62
C GLY A 27 1.14 -17.67 16.33
N ASP A 28 2.30 -18.13 15.87
CA ASP A 28 3.63 -17.74 16.41
C ASP A 28 4.13 -16.38 15.90
N SER A 29 3.27 -15.62 15.21
CA SER A 29 3.62 -14.33 14.58
C SER A 29 2.72 -13.21 15.09
N GLN A 30 3.14 -11.97 14.86
CA GLN A 30 2.40 -10.77 15.23
C GLN A 30 2.20 -9.87 14.01
N GLN A 31 1.01 -9.28 13.92
CA GLN A 31 0.65 -8.35 12.86
C GLN A 31 0.13 -7.04 13.46
N ALA A 32 0.73 -5.93 13.07
CA ALA A 32 0.25 -4.60 13.39
C ALA A 32 -0.71 -4.11 12.31
N ILE A 33 -1.80 -3.52 12.74
CA ILE A 33 -2.76 -2.82 11.89
C ILE A 33 -3.12 -1.48 12.53
N ARG A 34 -3.71 -0.60 11.72
CA ARG A 34 -4.51 0.53 12.21
C ARG A 34 -5.94 0.34 11.77
N GLU A 35 -6.89 0.65 12.65
CA GLU A 35 -8.30 0.36 12.43
C GLU A 35 -9.17 1.54 12.86
N ALA A 36 -10.20 1.85 12.05
CA ALA A 36 -11.21 2.85 12.37
C ALA A 36 -12.54 2.50 11.70
N GLY A 37 -13.66 2.90 12.35
CA GLY A 37 -15.00 2.67 11.82
C GLY A 37 -15.52 1.25 12.03
N SER A 38 -16.66 0.95 11.40
CA SER A 38 -17.35 -0.34 11.49
C SER A 38 -18.15 -0.61 10.20
N GLY A 39 -18.68 -1.84 10.06
CA GLY A 39 -19.47 -2.25 8.88
C GLY A 39 -18.64 -2.96 7.81
N ALA A 40 -18.94 -2.71 6.52
CA ALA A 40 -18.23 -3.34 5.41
C ALA A 40 -16.73 -3.05 5.46
N ALA A 41 -15.91 -4.08 5.26
CA ALA A 41 -14.47 -3.96 5.42
C ALA A 41 -13.79 -3.39 4.16
N ILE A 42 -12.88 -2.44 4.36
CA ILE A 42 -11.91 -2.02 3.37
C ILE A 42 -10.51 -2.19 3.93
N VAL A 43 -9.65 -2.92 3.21
CA VAL A 43 -8.31 -3.28 3.64
C VAL A 43 -7.27 -2.59 2.76
N LEU A 44 -6.37 -1.83 3.39
CA LEU A 44 -5.44 -0.91 2.74
C LEU A 44 -4.00 -1.41 2.90
N LEU A 45 -3.35 -1.74 1.79
CA LEU A 45 -1.98 -2.23 1.74
C LEU A 45 -1.05 -1.15 1.18
N HIS A 46 -0.06 -0.73 1.97
CA HIS A 46 0.86 0.35 1.62
C HIS A 46 2.02 -0.06 0.70
N GLY A 47 2.74 0.93 0.16
CA GLY A 47 3.93 0.75 -0.67
C GLY A 47 5.23 0.60 0.14
N ILE A 48 6.34 0.30 -0.56
CA ILE A 48 7.66 -0.04 0.02
C ILE A 48 8.27 1.05 0.93
N GLY A 49 7.99 2.31 0.67
CA GLY A 49 8.53 3.44 1.47
C GLY A 49 7.53 4.03 2.46
N SER A 50 6.50 3.27 2.85
CA SER A 50 5.36 3.77 3.61
C SER A 50 5.00 2.86 4.78
N GLY A 51 3.81 3.01 5.35
CA GLY A 51 3.25 2.22 6.45
C GLY A 51 1.76 2.50 6.61
N ALA A 52 1.10 1.79 7.53
CA ALA A 52 -0.32 1.96 7.81
C ALA A 52 -0.72 3.41 8.13
N ALA A 53 0.18 4.16 8.75
CA ALA A 53 -0.05 5.57 9.14
C ALA A 53 -0.31 6.49 7.93
N SER A 54 0.17 6.15 6.73
CA SER A 54 -0.06 6.96 5.52
C SER A 54 -1.54 7.08 5.13
N TRP A 55 -2.38 6.21 5.64
CA TRP A 55 -3.81 6.15 5.34
C TRP A 55 -4.68 6.96 6.32
N LEU A 56 -4.10 7.67 7.31
CA LEU A 56 -4.85 8.37 8.36
C LEU A 56 -6.01 9.23 7.83
N GLN A 57 -5.74 10.13 6.86
CA GLN A 57 -6.78 11.04 6.36
C GLN A 57 -7.83 10.32 5.52
N VAL A 58 -7.42 9.31 4.77
CA VAL A 58 -8.36 8.43 4.03
C VAL A 58 -9.23 7.65 5.00
N ALA A 59 -8.66 7.12 6.09
CA ALA A 59 -9.41 6.42 7.12
C ALA A 59 -10.41 7.34 7.83
N GLN A 60 -10.02 8.56 8.17
CA GLN A 60 -10.93 9.58 8.72
C GLN A 60 -12.10 9.89 7.78
N GLY A 61 -11.85 9.93 6.47
CA GLY A 61 -12.89 10.19 5.47
C GLY A 61 -13.84 9.00 5.22
N LEU A 62 -13.43 7.76 5.57
CA LEU A 62 -14.19 6.53 5.31
C LEU A 62 -14.79 5.88 6.57
N CYS A 63 -14.26 6.15 7.77
CA CYS A 63 -14.62 5.42 8.99
C CYS A 63 -16.09 5.54 9.38
N HIS A 64 -16.82 6.54 8.91
CA HIS A 64 -18.26 6.69 9.11
C HIS A 64 -19.12 5.84 8.15
N LYS A 65 -18.49 5.16 7.16
CA LYS A 65 -19.16 4.33 6.15
C LYS A 65 -18.66 2.90 6.12
N ALA A 66 -17.48 2.64 6.67
CA ALA A 66 -16.79 1.37 6.54
C ALA A 66 -15.90 1.06 7.75
N ARG A 67 -15.60 -0.20 7.95
CA ARG A 67 -14.52 -0.68 8.78
C ARG A 67 -13.21 -0.58 7.98
N VAL A 68 -12.39 0.43 8.27
CA VAL A 68 -11.14 0.71 7.56
C VAL A 68 -10.00 0.05 8.30
N ILE A 69 -9.28 -0.86 7.64
CA ILE A 69 -8.11 -1.54 8.17
C ILE A 69 -6.91 -1.24 7.27
N ALA A 70 -5.87 -0.65 7.82
CA ALA A 70 -4.58 -0.53 7.15
C ALA A 70 -3.55 -1.40 7.88
N TRP A 71 -2.87 -2.27 7.16
CA TRP A 71 -1.82 -3.06 7.77
C TRP A 71 -0.47 -2.34 7.75
N ASP A 72 0.39 -2.60 8.71
CA ASP A 72 1.83 -2.49 8.50
C ASP A 72 2.30 -3.81 7.92
N ALA A 73 2.81 -3.80 6.69
CA ALA A 73 3.21 -5.03 6.00
C ALA A 73 4.19 -5.88 6.86
N PRO A 74 4.31 -7.18 6.64
CA PRO A 74 5.29 -8.01 7.35
C PRO A 74 6.68 -7.36 7.40
N GLY A 75 7.22 -7.21 8.61
CA GLY A 75 8.49 -6.53 8.88
C GLY A 75 8.41 -5.00 8.93
N TYR A 76 7.23 -4.40 8.85
CA TYR A 76 7.01 -2.95 9.00
C TYR A 76 6.36 -2.65 10.35
N GLY A 77 6.65 -1.46 10.89
CA GLY A 77 6.11 -1.07 12.19
C GLY A 77 6.35 -2.14 13.25
N ASN A 78 5.30 -2.56 13.92
CA ASN A 78 5.31 -3.63 14.91
C ASN A 78 4.92 -5.01 14.34
N SER A 79 4.82 -5.16 13.01
CA SER A 79 4.56 -6.44 12.36
C SER A 79 5.81 -7.31 12.33
N ALA A 80 5.70 -8.57 12.71
CA ALA A 80 6.77 -9.54 12.54
C ALA A 80 7.11 -9.74 11.06
N ALA A 81 8.40 -9.85 10.76
CA ALA A 81 8.87 -10.16 9.42
C ALA A 81 8.43 -11.57 8.99
N LEU A 82 8.43 -11.83 7.69
CA LEU A 82 8.25 -13.18 7.16
C LEU A 82 9.48 -14.05 7.46
N ALA A 83 9.28 -15.36 7.56
CA ALA A 83 10.38 -16.31 7.76
C ALA A 83 11.28 -16.43 6.52
N GLN A 84 10.70 -16.23 5.33
CA GLN A 84 11.41 -16.31 4.07
C GLN A 84 12.41 -15.15 3.91
N ALA A 85 13.65 -15.46 3.54
CA ALA A 85 14.66 -14.45 3.25
C ALA A 85 14.33 -13.65 1.97
N ARG A 86 13.64 -14.29 1.02
CA ARG A 86 13.24 -13.72 -0.29
C ARG A 86 11.76 -13.99 -0.53
N PRO A 87 10.87 -13.32 0.21
CA PRO A 87 9.44 -13.54 0.08
C PRO A 87 8.91 -13.06 -1.27
N ARG A 88 7.86 -13.74 -1.73
CA ARG A 88 7.08 -13.42 -2.92
C ARG A 88 5.72 -12.83 -2.53
N ALA A 89 4.98 -12.35 -3.52
CA ALA A 89 3.63 -11.81 -3.30
C ALA A 89 2.70 -12.83 -2.61
N GLU A 90 2.87 -14.12 -2.90
CA GLU A 90 2.10 -15.20 -2.26
C GLU A 90 2.39 -15.36 -0.76
N ASP A 91 3.64 -15.15 -0.32
CA ASP A 91 3.98 -15.20 1.11
C ASP A 91 3.31 -14.05 1.88
N TYR A 92 3.31 -12.85 1.29
CA TYR A 92 2.57 -11.70 1.84
C TYR A 92 1.05 -11.92 1.78
N ALA A 93 0.54 -12.52 0.70
CA ALA A 93 -0.89 -12.87 0.59
C ALA A 93 -1.30 -13.90 1.64
N GLY A 94 -0.46 -14.88 1.95
CA GLY A 94 -0.69 -15.82 3.05
C GLY A 94 -0.77 -15.12 4.42
N ARG A 95 0.11 -14.13 4.68
CA ARG A 95 0.00 -13.31 5.89
C ARG A 95 -1.28 -12.47 5.91
N LEU A 96 -1.69 -11.91 4.77
CA LEU A 96 -2.95 -11.19 4.64
C LEU A 96 -4.15 -12.11 4.91
N GLN A 97 -4.13 -13.35 4.42
CA GLN A 97 -5.17 -14.34 4.72
C GLN A 97 -5.30 -14.54 6.23
N SER A 98 -4.19 -14.84 6.91
CA SER A 98 -4.19 -15.05 8.37
C SER A 98 -4.70 -13.81 9.13
N LEU A 99 -4.39 -12.61 8.64
CA LEU A 99 -4.89 -11.35 9.21
C LEU A 99 -6.40 -11.23 9.06
N LEU A 100 -6.95 -11.47 7.85
CA LEU A 100 -8.40 -11.38 7.61
C LEU A 100 -9.17 -12.42 8.42
N ASP A 101 -8.62 -13.62 8.55
CA ASP A 101 -9.21 -14.68 9.36
C ASP A 101 -9.25 -14.31 10.86
N ALA A 102 -8.15 -13.73 11.39
CA ALA A 102 -8.07 -13.25 12.77
C ALA A 102 -8.97 -12.04 13.07
N LEU A 103 -9.42 -11.33 12.03
CA LEU A 103 -10.33 -10.19 12.13
C LEU A 103 -11.80 -10.56 11.85
N ASP A 104 -12.09 -11.84 11.57
CA ASP A 104 -13.40 -12.34 11.13
C ASP A 104 -13.93 -11.58 9.89
N ILE A 105 -13.03 -11.25 8.95
CA ILE A 105 -13.38 -10.57 7.69
C ILE A 105 -13.53 -11.63 6.60
N GLU A 106 -14.75 -11.99 6.27
CA GLU A 106 -15.03 -12.95 5.20
C GLU A 106 -14.75 -12.36 3.82
N ARG A 107 -15.18 -11.10 3.60
CA ARG A 107 -15.01 -10.38 2.32
C ARG A 107 -14.66 -8.93 2.56
N CYS A 108 -13.90 -8.33 1.64
CA CYS A 108 -13.52 -6.92 1.73
C CYS A 108 -13.34 -6.28 0.35
N VAL A 109 -13.40 -4.94 0.31
CA VAL A 109 -12.73 -4.16 -0.73
C VAL A 109 -11.25 -4.13 -0.40
N LEU A 110 -10.41 -4.64 -1.32
CA LEU A 110 -8.97 -4.75 -1.13
C LEU A 110 -8.24 -3.67 -1.94
N VAL A 111 -7.44 -2.86 -1.27
CA VAL A 111 -6.71 -1.76 -1.88
C VAL A 111 -5.21 -2.01 -1.79
N GLY A 112 -4.53 -2.03 -2.93
CA GLY A 112 -3.08 -2.14 -2.99
C GLY A 112 -2.43 -0.87 -3.57
N HIS A 113 -1.60 -0.20 -2.77
CA HIS A 113 -0.83 0.95 -3.24
C HIS A 113 0.61 0.52 -3.56
N SER A 114 1.10 0.88 -4.74
CA SER A 114 2.49 0.64 -5.14
C SER A 114 2.89 -0.84 -4.96
N LEU A 115 3.85 -1.16 -4.09
CA LEU A 115 4.25 -2.53 -3.78
C LEU A 115 3.09 -3.37 -3.20
N GLY A 116 2.20 -2.76 -2.42
CA GLY A 116 1.00 -3.43 -1.89
C GLY A 116 0.08 -3.98 -2.97
N ALA A 117 0.18 -3.47 -4.21
CA ALA A 117 -0.58 -3.97 -5.36
C ALA A 117 -0.20 -5.42 -5.71
N LEU A 118 1.09 -5.80 -5.60
CA LEU A 118 1.55 -7.18 -5.83
C LEU A 118 0.88 -8.15 -4.84
N THR A 119 0.88 -7.79 -3.56
CA THR A 119 0.22 -8.58 -2.52
C THR A 119 -1.29 -8.65 -2.72
N ALA A 120 -1.93 -7.51 -3.03
CA ALA A 120 -3.37 -7.43 -3.22
C ALA A 120 -3.83 -8.28 -4.42
N ALA A 121 -3.10 -8.22 -5.53
CA ALA A 121 -3.41 -9.00 -6.73
C ALA A 121 -3.18 -10.50 -6.51
N ALA A 122 -2.06 -10.89 -5.87
CA ALA A 122 -1.79 -12.28 -5.52
C ALA A 122 -2.86 -12.85 -4.56
N PHE A 123 -3.29 -12.07 -3.58
CA PHE A 123 -4.39 -12.47 -2.68
C PHE A 123 -5.71 -12.62 -3.45
N ALA A 124 -6.07 -11.65 -4.28
CA ALA A 124 -7.31 -11.68 -5.05
C ALA A 124 -7.33 -12.85 -6.06
N GLN A 125 -6.19 -13.20 -6.64
CA GLN A 125 -6.07 -14.36 -7.53
C GLN A 125 -6.30 -15.68 -6.79
N ARG A 126 -5.71 -15.83 -5.58
CA ARG A 126 -5.82 -17.08 -4.79
C ARG A 126 -7.13 -17.21 -4.04
N HIS A 127 -7.73 -16.10 -3.66
CA HIS A 127 -8.94 -16.04 -2.83
C HIS A 127 -9.99 -15.09 -3.42
N PRO A 128 -10.42 -15.29 -4.70
CA PRO A 128 -11.32 -14.35 -5.38
C PRO A 128 -12.64 -14.16 -4.61
N GLN A 129 -13.11 -15.20 -3.91
CA GLN A 129 -14.32 -15.16 -3.09
C GLN A 129 -14.19 -14.25 -1.85
N ARG A 130 -12.96 -13.89 -1.43
CA ARG A 130 -12.68 -13.01 -0.28
C ARG A 130 -12.59 -11.53 -0.69
N VAL A 131 -12.59 -11.22 -1.99
CA VAL A 131 -12.40 -9.86 -2.51
C VAL A 131 -13.64 -9.43 -3.29
N GLU A 132 -14.36 -8.46 -2.76
CA GLU A 132 -15.53 -7.89 -3.45
C GLU A 132 -15.11 -6.99 -4.62
N ARG A 133 -14.02 -6.26 -4.43
CA ARG A 133 -13.40 -5.39 -5.43
C ARG A 133 -11.92 -5.20 -5.12
N LEU A 134 -11.10 -5.23 -6.17
CA LEU A 134 -9.68 -4.92 -6.11
C LEU A 134 -9.44 -3.49 -6.61
N VAL A 135 -8.82 -2.65 -5.79
CA VAL A 135 -8.44 -1.28 -6.18
C VAL A 135 -6.92 -1.16 -6.15
N LEU A 136 -6.33 -0.84 -7.29
CA LEU A 136 -4.89 -0.66 -7.43
C LEU A 136 -4.56 0.83 -7.57
N LEU A 137 -3.84 1.37 -6.60
CA LEU A 137 -3.41 2.77 -6.59
C LEU A 137 -1.92 2.85 -6.94
N SER A 138 -1.58 3.53 -8.03
CA SER A 138 -0.18 3.68 -8.47
C SER A 138 0.60 2.35 -8.41
N PRO A 139 0.07 1.26 -9.02
CA PRO A 139 0.59 -0.09 -8.80
C PRO A 139 2.02 -0.26 -9.31
N ALA A 140 2.87 -0.89 -8.49
CA ALA A 140 4.18 -1.35 -8.94
C ALA A 140 4.01 -2.62 -9.78
N ARG A 141 4.60 -2.63 -11.00
CA ARG A 141 4.53 -3.81 -11.86
C ARG A 141 5.44 -4.97 -11.39
N GLY A 142 6.42 -4.67 -10.52
CA GLY A 142 7.47 -5.60 -10.15
C GLY A 142 8.51 -5.82 -11.26
N TYR A 143 9.56 -6.56 -10.96
CA TYR A 143 10.65 -6.87 -11.89
C TYR A 143 10.89 -8.39 -12.06
N GLY A 144 9.95 -9.23 -11.61
CA GLY A 144 10.07 -10.68 -11.64
C GLY A 144 9.94 -11.30 -13.03
N ALA A 145 9.35 -10.57 -13.99
CA ALA A 145 9.21 -11.06 -15.36
C ALA A 145 10.60 -11.31 -16.02
N PRO A 146 10.79 -12.39 -16.80
CA PRO A 146 12.07 -12.71 -17.44
C PRO A 146 12.68 -11.55 -18.23
N ALA A 147 11.84 -10.79 -18.96
CA ALA A 147 12.27 -9.62 -19.74
C ALA A 147 12.81 -8.46 -18.88
N GLN A 148 12.54 -8.46 -17.57
CA GLN A 148 12.98 -7.43 -16.64
C GLN A 148 14.05 -7.93 -15.65
N ALA A 149 14.50 -9.17 -15.76
CA ALA A 149 15.39 -9.81 -14.80
C ALA A 149 16.71 -9.04 -14.58
N GLU A 150 17.29 -8.48 -15.64
CA GLU A 150 18.51 -7.67 -15.52
C GLU A 150 18.25 -6.36 -14.77
N GLN A 151 17.20 -5.64 -15.13
CA GLN A 151 16.78 -4.42 -14.45
C GLN A 151 16.43 -4.71 -12.98
N GLY A 152 15.75 -5.83 -12.70
CA GLY A 152 15.41 -6.26 -11.34
C GLY A 152 16.67 -6.50 -10.49
N ARG A 153 17.70 -7.15 -11.05
CA ARG A 153 18.99 -7.33 -10.38
C ARG A 153 19.66 -5.99 -10.06
N ALA A 154 19.67 -5.07 -11.02
CA ALA A 154 20.27 -3.75 -10.85
C ALA A 154 19.52 -2.93 -9.78
N VAL A 155 18.18 -2.91 -9.81
CA VAL A 155 17.34 -2.22 -8.81
C VAL A 155 17.55 -2.82 -7.42
N ARG A 156 17.59 -4.15 -7.32
CA ARG A 156 17.84 -4.85 -6.06
C ARG A 156 19.20 -4.47 -5.49
N ALA A 157 20.26 -4.58 -6.27
CA ALA A 157 21.63 -4.28 -5.85
C ALA A 157 21.73 -2.82 -5.36
N LYS A 158 21.22 -1.87 -6.17
CA LYS A 158 21.22 -0.45 -5.80
C LYS A 158 20.47 -0.16 -4.49
N ARG A 159 19.27 -0.73 -4.31
CA ARG A 159 18.49 -0.50 -3.09
C ARG A 159 19.13 -1.08 -1.83
N LEU A 160 19.75 -2.26 -1.95
CA LEU A 160 20.47 -2.89 -0.83
C LEU A 160 21.76 -2.11 -0.50
N ASP A 161 22.50 -1.61 -1.52
CA ASP A 161 23.67 -0.76 -1.33
C ASP A 161 23.28 0.57 -0.66
N ASP A 162 22.24 1.24 -1.17
CA ASP A 162 21.73 2.50 -0.58
C ASP A 162 21.35 2.27 0.89
N LEU A 163 20.64 1.16 1.21
CA LEU A 163 20.29 0.83 2.60
C LEU A 163 21.55 0.61 3.47
N ALA A 164 22.54 -0.08 2.94
CA ALA A 164 23.78 -0.35 3.67
C ALA A 164 24.60 0.92 3.91
N ARG A 165 24.63 1.82 2.92
CA ARG A 165 25.45 3.01 2.93
C ARG A 165 24.87 4.14 3.79
N VAL A 166 23.56 4.42 3.68
CA VAL A 166 22.94 5.59 4.34
C VAL A 166 21.89 5.21 5.39
N GLY A 167 21.55 3.95 5.53
CA GLY A 167 20.52 3.47 6.46
C GLY A 167 19.12 4.00 6.15
N ILE A 168 18.16 3.70 7.02
CA ILE A 168 16.77 4.14 6.85
C ILE A 168 16.64 5.67 6.91
N ALA A 169 17.35 6.32 7.83
CA ALA A 169 17.29 7.78 7.96
C ALA A 169 17.79 8.49 6.68
N GLY A 170 18.92 8.06 6.12
CA GLY A 170 19.43 8.61 4.88
C GLY A 170 18.53 8.30 3.67
N LEU A 171 17.88 7.14 3.64
CA LEU A 171 16.88 6.84 2.61
C LEU A 171 15.67 7.77 2.70
N ALA A 172 15.18 8.05 3.92
CA ALA A 172 14.08 8.98 4.15
C ALA A 172 14.41 10.38 3.63
N GLU A 173 15.62 10.88 3.90
CA GLU A 173 16.08 12.18 3.38
C GLU A 173 16.17 12.19 1.85
N ALA A 174 16.78 11.18 1.26
CA ALA A 174 17.09 11.17 -0.17
C ALA A 174 15.88 10.85 -1.06
N ARG A 175 14.87 10.15 -0.57
CA ARG A 175 13.83 9.57 -1.42
C ARG A 175 12.43 10.12 -1.21
N SER A 176 12.13 10.76 -0.07
CA SER A 176 10.77 11.18 0.27
C SER A 176 10.19 12.15 -0.75
N ALA A 177 10.96 13.13 -1.19
CA ALA A 177 10.52 14.11 -2.18
C ALA A 177 10.17 13.48 -3.54
N ASN A 178 10.82 12.38 -3.91
CA ASN A 178 10.59 11.69 -5.18
C ASN A 178 9.22 10.96 -5.23
N LEU A 179 8.57 10.78 -4.08
CA LEU A 179 7.24 10.18 -3.99
C LEU A 179 6.12 11.19 -4.16
N LEU A 180 6.45 12.46 -4.28
CA LEU A 180 5.49 13.55 -4.29
C LEU A 180 5.42 14.25 -5.65
N SER A 181 4.28 14.89 -5.91
CA SER A 181 4.15 15.79 -7.04
C SER A 181 5.02 17.04 -6.86
N PRO A 182 5.39 17.74 -7.95
CA PRO A 182 6.09 19.03 -7.83
C PRO A 182 5.32 20.11 -7.07
N ALA A 183 3.98 19.95 -6.95
CA ALA A 183 3.09 20.87 -6.25
C ALA A 183 2.78 20.45 -4.81
N ALA A 184 3.42 19.39 -4.31
CA ALA A 184 3.20 18.91 -2.95
C ALA A 184 3.63 19.95 -1.91
N ASP A 185 2.85 20.08 -0.86
CA ASP A 185 3.17 21.00 0.24
C ASP A 185 4.22 20.39 1.21
N ALA A 186 4.72 21.24 2.09
CA ALA A 186 5.71 20.83 3.07
C ALA A 186 5.18 19.81 4.10
N ARG A 187 3.85 19.76 4.33
CA ARG A 187 3.22 18.77 5.22
C ARG A 187 3.28 17.38 4.60
N ALA A 188 2.96 17.26 3.31
CA ALA A 188 3.03 15.99 2.59
C ALA A 188 4.47 15.44 2.62
N LEU A 189 5.47 16.30 2.37
CA LEU A 189 6.88 15.91 2.45
C LEU A 189 7.27 15.45 3.86
N ALA A 190 6.89 16.20 4.88
CA ALA A 190 7.19 15.85 6.26
C ALA A 190 6.54 14.51 6.65
N TRP A 191 5.31 14.26 6.20
CA TRP A 191 4.60 13.01 6.49
C TRP A 191 5.21 11.82 5.76
N VAL A 192 5.49 11.93 4.47
CA VAL A 192 6.19 10.86 3.71
C VAL A 192 7.54 10.55 4.35
N ARG A 193 8.33 11.58 4.71
CA ARG A 193 9.61 11.42 5.40
C ARG A 193 9.46 10.75 6.76
N TRP A 194 8.47 11.15 7.54
CA TRP A 194 8.17 10.54 8.84
C TRP A 194 7.85 9.03 8.71
N ASN A 195 7.02 8.64 7.74
CA ASN A 195 6.73 7.22 7.47
C ASN A 195 8.01 6.46 7.07
N MET A 196 8.76 7.01 6.11
CA MET A 196 9.96 6.35 5.59
C MET A 196 11.06 6.22 6.66
N ALA A 197 11.21 7.19 7.55
CA ALA A 197 12.18 7.16 8.65
C ALA A 197 11.87 6.08 9.70
N ARG A 198 10.66 5.51 9.69
CA ARG A 198 10.20 4.46 10.63
C ARG A 198 10.26 3.05 10.06
N LEU A 199 10.81 2.88 8.86
CA LEU A 199 11.00 1.57 8.25
C LEU A 199 11.95 0.71 9.08
N ASN A 200 11.65 -0.60 9.15
CA ASN A 200 12.57 -1.58 9.68
C ASN A 200 13.50 -2.07 8.55
N PRO A 201 14.84 -2.11 8.74
CA PRO A 201 15.76 -2.56 7.72
C PRO A 201 15.49 -3.98 7.21
N GLN A 202 15.05 -4.91 8.07
CA GLN A 202 14.73 -6.28 7.67
C GLN A 202 13.50 -6.31 6.77
N GLY A 203 12.40 -5.67 7.18
CA GLY A 203 11.17 -5.57 6.40
C GLY A 203 11.41 -4.87 5.06
N TYR A 204 12.22 -3.80 5.06
CA TYR A 204 12.58 -3.12 3.81
C TYR A 204 13.40 -4.02 2.87
N ARG A 205 14.32 -4.86 3.38
CA ARG A 205 15.03 -5.87 2.57
C ARG A 205 14.05 -6.87 1.95
N GLN A 206 13.12 -7.41 2.73
CA GLN A 206 12.10 -8.34 2.24
C GLN A 206 11.20 -7.69 1.18
N ALA A 207 10.83 -6.42 1.35
CA ALA A 207 10.06 -5.67 0.37
C ALA A 207 10.85 -5.42 -0.94
N ILE A 208 12.17 -5.25 -0.87
CA ILE A 208 13.04 -5.22 -2.08
C ILE A 208 13.02 -6.58 -2.79
N GLU A 209 13.07 -7.69 -2.06
CA GLU A 209 13.01 -9.03 -2.66
C GLU A 209 11.67 -9.28 -3.34
N LEU A 210 10.55 -8.87 -2.72
CA LEU A 210 9.23 -8.90 -3.34
C LEU A 210 9.20 -8.06 -4.62
N LEU A 211 9.62 -6.79 -4.57
CA LEU A 211 9.60 -5.89 -5.73
C LEU A 211 10.40 -6.43 -6.91
N CYS A 212 11.59 -7.00 -6.62
CA CYS A 212 12.53 -7.41 -7.65
C CYS A 212 12.33 -8.86 -8.10
N GLY A 213 11.63 -9.66 -7.31
CA GLY A 213 11.45 -11.07 -7.55
C GLY A 213 10.07 -11.45 -8.10
N ASP A 214 9.11 -10.52 -8.10
CA ASP A 214 7.73 -10.80 -8.48
C ASP A 214 7.23 -9.86 -9.60
N ALA A 215 6.16 -10.24 -10.28
CA ALA A 215 5.55 -9.44 -11.35
C ALA A 215 4.03 -9.38 -11.17
N LEU A 216 3.47 -8.19 -11.21
CA LEU A 216 2.03 -7.95 -11.00
C LEU A 216 1.16 -8.73 -12.02
N LEU A 217 1.64 -8.86 -13.25
CA LEU A 217 0.92 -9.54 -14.32
C LEU A 217 0.86 -11.07 -14.16
N ASP A 218 1.65 -11.65 -13.23
CA ASP A 218 1.52 -13.06 -12.87
C ASP A 218 0.33 -13.32 -11.95
N HIS A 219 -0.31 -12.24 -11.44
CA HIS A 219 -1.39 -12.25 -10.45
C HIS A 219 -2.67 -11.61 -10.98
N LEU A 220 -3.19 -12.06 -12.11
CA LEU A 220 -4.45 -11.58 -12.69
C LEU A 220 -5.64 -12.32 -12.09
N PRO A 221 -6.43 -11.72 -11.18
CA PRO A 221 -7.55 -12.39 -10.54
C PRO A 221 -8.71 -12.58 -11.54
N GLN A 222 -9.30 -13.79 -11.54
CA GLN A 222 -10.46 -14.09 -12.37
C GLN A 222 -11.74 -13.78 -11.59
N GLY A 223 -12.69 -13.09 -12.25
CA GLY A 223 -14.02 -12.83 -11.68
C GLY A 223 -14.06 -11.80 -10.54
N VAL A 224 -12.94 -11.13 -10.24
CA VAL A 224 -12.89 -10.06 -9.25
C VAL A 224 -12.93 -8.71 -9.98
N PRO A 225 -13.94 -7.86 -9.75
CA PRO A 225 -13.95 -6.51 -10.31
C PRO A 225 -12.70 -5.75 -9.86
N CYS A 226 -11.96 -5.20 -10.83
CA CYS A 226 -10.72 -4.46 -10.58
C CYS A 226 -10.82 -3.04 -11.14
N GLU A 227 -10.16 -2.08 -10.49
CA GLU A 227 -9.95 -0.72 -11.00
C GLU A 227 -8.54 -0.23 -10.67
N VAL A 228 -7.98 0.57 -11.58
CA VAL A 228 -6.62 1.11 -11.47
C VAL A 228 -6.65 2.62 -11.49
N HIS A 229 -5.98 3.23 -10.52
CA HIS A 229 -5.84 4.68 -10.43
C HIS A 229 -4.37 5.06 -10.25
N CYS A 230 -3.97 6.21 -10.78
CA CYS A 230 -2.59 6.68 -10.69
C CYS A 230 -2.55 8.20 -10.45
N GLY A 231 -1.60 8.66 -9.63
CA GLY A 231 -1.34 10.09 -9.51
C GLY A 231 -0.97 10.69 -10.87
N SER A 232 -1.58 11.83 -11.25
CA SER A 232 -1.30 12.44 -12.57
C SER A 232 0.14 12.96 -12.73
N ALA A 233 0.83 13.17 -11.60
CA ALA A 233 2.23 13.58 -11.53
C ALA A 233 3.13 12.50 -10.91
N ASP A 234 2.72 11.23 -10.94
CA ASP A 234 3.49 10.11 -10.40
C ASP A 234 4.72 9.83 -11.28
N GLY A 235 5.91 10.12 -10.73
CA GLY A 235 7.20 9.87 -11.38
C GLY A 235 7.81 8.49 -11.06
N ILE A 236 7.16 7.68 -10.20
CA ILE A 236 7.64 6.35 -9.76
C ILE A 236 7.00 5.25 -10.58
N THR A 237 5.66 5.20 -10.55
CA THR A 237 4.83 4.31 -11.37
C THR A 237 4.01 5.19 -12.30
N ARG A 238 4.61 5.53 -13.45
CA ARG A 238 4.08 6.57 -14.32
C ARG A 238 2.67 6.24 -14.83
N PRO A 239 1.83 7.26 -15.11
CA PRO A 239 0.46 7.06 -15.58
C PRO A 239 0.35 6.15 -16.81
N GLU A 240 1.29 6.23 -17.76
CA GLU A 240 1.31 5.37 -18.93
C GLU A 240 1.56 3.89 -18.57
N ASP A 241 2.45 3.62 -17.61
CA ASP A 241 2.71 2.26 -17.13
C ASP A 241 1.50 1.69 -16.37
N CYS A 242 0.84 2.51 -15.54
CA CYS A 242 -0.39 2.13 -14.83
C CYS A 242 -1.57 1.90 -15.77
N ARG A 243 -1.66 2.66 -16.87
CA ARG A 243 -2.67 2.45 -17.91
C ARG A 243 -2.47 1.09 -18.60
N ALA A 244 -1.24 0.76 -18.97
CA ALA A 244 -0.93 -0.53 -19.56
C ALA A 244 -1.24 -1.71 -18.62
N LEU A 245 -1.03 -1.54 -17.31
CA LEU A 245 -1.46 -2.52 -16.30
C LEU A 245 -2.99 -2.63 -16.24
N ALA A 246 -3.71 -1.52 -16.27
CA ALA A 246 -5.17 -1.52 -16.26
C ALA A 246 -5.74 -2.27 -17.49
N GLU A 247 -5.15 -2.09 -18.66
CA GLU A 247 -5.53 -2.82 -19.87
C GLU A 247 -5.33 -4.33 -19.70
N ALA A 248 -4.19 -4.76 -19.11
CA ALA A 248 -3.91 -6.16 -18.83
C ALA A 248 -4.87 -6.78 -17.81
N PHE A 249 -5.35 -5.98 -16.86
CA PHE A 249 -6.36 -6.38 -15.86
C PHE A 249 -7.80 -6.28 -16.40
N ALA A 250 -8.01 -5.83 -17.65
CA ALA A 250 -9.31 -5.47 -18.20
C ALA A 250 -10.10 -4.52 -17.27
N ALA A 251 -9.39 -3.59 -16.62
CA ALA A 251 -9.89 -2.71 -15.58
C ALA A 251 -10.02 -1.26 -16.07
N PRO A 252 -11.00 -0.49 -15.59
CA PRO A 252 -11.03 0.95 -15.82
C PRO A 252 -9.81 1.63 -15.21
N PHE A 253 -9.32 2.66 -15.90
CA PHE A 253 -8.21 3.50 -15.48
C PHE A 253 -8.63 4.94 -15.24
N SER A 254 -8.19 5.56 -14.16
CA SER A 254 -8.33 7.00 -13.98
C SER A 254 -7.14 7.66 -13.29
N LEU A 255 -7.01 8.97 -13.48
CA LEU A 255 -5.98 9.79 -12.85
C LEU A 255 -6.50 10.40 -11.54
N ILE A 256 -5.62 10.47 -10.54
CA ILE A 256 -5.79 11.26 -9.33
C ILE A 256 -5.10 12.60 -9.58
N ASN A 257 -5.87 13.59 -9.96
CA ASN A 257 -5.35 14.87 -10.42
C ASN A 257 -4.52 15.60 -9.36
N GLY A 258 -3.33 16.06 -9.75
CA GLY A 258 -2.41 16.81 -8.90
C GLY A 258 -1.72 15.97 -7.81
N ALA A 259 -1.82 14.64 -7.85
CA ALA A 259 -1.08 13.76 -6.96
C ALA A 259 0.18 13.21 -7.64
N GLY A 260 1.24 13.04 -6.86
CA GLY A 260 2.38 12.18 -7.16
C GLY A 260 2.11 10.73 -6.73
N HIS A 261 3.17 10.00 -6.42
CA HIS A 261 3.09 8.59 -6.00
C HIS A 261 2.41 8.41 -4.64
N ALA A 262 2.66 9.31 -3.69
CA ALA A 262 2.04 9.28 -2.36
C ALA A 262 0.61 9.85 -2.37
N CYS A 263 -0.23 9.43 -3.30
CA CYS A 263 -1.54 10.00 -3.59
C CYS A 263 -2.48 10.07 -2.37
N ALA A 264 -2.45 9.08 -1.47
CA ALA A 264 -3.25 9.05 -0.25
C ALA A 264 -2.86 10.14 0.76
N ILE A 265 -1.64 10.65 0.68
CA ILE A 265 -1.14 11.76 1.52
C ILE A 265 -1.38 13.10 0.83
N GLU A 266 -1.15 13.19 -0.50
CA GLU A 266 -1.26 14.46 -1.24
C GLU A 266 -2.69 14.86 -1.57
N ARG A 267 -3.55 13.88 -1.86
CA ARG A 267 -4.96 14.09 -2.27
C ARG A 267 -5.89 13.11 -1.55
N PRO A 268 -5.90 13.14 -0.20
CA PRO A 268 -6.68 12.18 0.59
C PRO A 268 -8.18 12.27 0.28
N GLU A 269 -8.71 13.45 -0.04
CA GLU A 269 -10.10 13.66 -0.40
C GLU A 269 -10.48 12.96 -1.73
N LEU A 270 -9.60 13.01 -2.74
CA LEU A 270 -9.82 12.33 -4.01
C LEU A 270 -9.74 10.81 -3.84
N VAL A 271 -8.74 10.33 -3.11
CA VAL A 271 -8.58 8.90 -2.81
C VAL A 271 -9.77 8.40 -1.98
N THR A 272 -10.20 9.15 -0.96
CA THR A 272 -11.40 8.82 -0.19
C THR A 272 -12.63 8.71 -1.07
N GLY A 273 -12.84 9.65 -2.00
CA GLY A 273 -13.95 9.64 -2.95
C GLY A 273 -13.94 8.42 -3.89
N LEU A 274 -12.76 8.02 -4.38
CA LEU A 274 -12.57 6.80 -5.18
C LEU A 274 -12.95 5.56 -4.38
N LEU A 275 -12.40 5.40 -3.19
CA LEU A 275 -12.62 4.24 -2.35
C LEU A 275 -14.06 4.15 -1.81
N ALA A 276 -14.71 5.29 -1.56
CA ALA A 276 -16.13 5.32 -1.19
C ALA A 276 -17.03 4.81 -2.33
N ARG A 277 -16.72 5.14 -3.59
CA ARG A 277 -17.44 4.58 -4.76
C ARG A 277 -17.19 3.08 -4.92
N ALA A 278 -15.95 2.63 -4.71
CA ALA A 278 -15.61 1.21 -4.74
C ALA A 278 -16.41 0.40 -3.68
N LEU A 279 -16.51 0.93 -2.46
CA LEU A 279 -17.34 0.37 -1.39
C LEU A 279 -18.83 0.34 -1.76
N GLN A 280 -19.36 1.42 -2.32
CA GLN A 280 -20.77 1.46 -2.72
C GLN A 280 -21.08 0.46 -3.84
N ALA A 281 -20.20 0.33 -4.81
CA ALA A 281 -20.35 -0.62 -5.91
C ALA A 281 -20.29 -2.08 -5.43
N SER A 282 -19.49 -2.39 -4.40
CA SER A 282 -19.45 -3.75 -3.81
C SER A 282 -20.77 -4.11 -3.13
N LEU A 283 -21.38 -3.17 -2.41
CA LEU A 283 -22.66 -3.40 -1.72
C LEU A 283 -23.84 -3.58 -2.70
N THR A 284 -23.82 -2.90 -3.83
CA THR A 284 -24.89 -3.03 -4.85
C THR A 284 -24.74 -4.27 -5.73
N GLY A 285 -23.51 -4.72 -5.98
CA GLY A 285 -23.23 -5.94 -6.75
C GLY A 285 -23.55 -7.24 -5.99
N SER A 286 -23.61 -7.20 -4.66
CA SER A 286 -23.97 -8.35 -3.81
C SER A 286 -25.48 -8.61 -3.75
N LEU A 287 -26.31 -7.76 -4.36
CA LEU A 287 -27.78 -7.86 -4.38
C LEU A 287 -28.34 -8.43 -5.69
N GLN A 288 -27.49 -8.81 -6.64
CA GLN A 288 -27.84 -9.47 -7.91
C GLN A 288 -27.34 -10.94 -7.89
#